data_435b8f7e955cd244c7132aec583c55bb
#
_entry.id   435b8f7e955cd244c7132aec583c55bb
#
_cell.length_a   1.000
_cell.length_b   1.000
_cell.length_c   1.000
_cell.angle_alpha   90.00
_cell.angle_beta   90.00
_cell.angle_gamma   90.00
#
_symmetry.space_group_name_H-M   'P 1'
#
loop_
_entity.id
_entity.type
_entity.pdbx_description
1 polymer ?
#
loop_
_entity_poly.entity_id
_entity_poly.type
_entity_poly.pdbx_seq_one_letter_code
_entity_poly.pdbx_strand_id
1 'polypeptide(L)'
;MSRNAMRVLALANQKGGVGKTTTAINLGTALAAVGERVLIIDLDPQGNASTGLGIEQREYSTFDVLTGDASIIDAKVATHVPRLSIVPATIDLMSFEREVGDSSGKHYRLRDCFAELAAHESDDARTTYVLIDCPPSLNLLTLNALAAADAVL
;
A
#
# COMPACT_ATOMS: atom_id res chain seq x y z
N MET A 1 -10.91 -8.00 25.01
CA MET A 1 -10.83 -6.59 24.59
C MET A 1 -10.54 -6.54 23.10
N SER A 2 -11.46 -6.01 22.35
CA SER A 2 -11.26 -5.93 20.90
C SER A 2 -10.22 -4.86 20.61
N ARG A 3 -9.18 -5.25 19.90
CA ARG A 3 -8.25 -4.28 19.34
C ARG A 3 -8.90 -3.68 18.10
N ASN A 4 -8.67 -2.39 17.88
CA ASN A 4 -9.05 -1.81 16.60
C ASN A 4 -8.27 -2.51 15.51
N ALA A 5 -8.97 -3.31 14.72
CA ALA A 5 -8.34 -3.98 13.60
C ALA A 5 -7.88 -2.94 12.57
N MET A 6 -6.78 -3.24 11.91
CA MET A 6 -6.31 -2.46 10.77
C MET A 6 -7.37 -2.50 9.66
N ARG A 7 -7.77 -1.33 9.18
CA ARG A 7 -8.73 -1.21 8.08
C ARG A 7 -7.99 -0.95 6.78
N VAL A 8 -8.32 -1.73 5.77
CA VAL A 8 -7.65 -1.66 4.47
C VAL A 8 -8.65 -1.18 3.43
N LEU A 9 -8.34 -0.05 2.81
CA LEU A 9 -9.18 0.56 1.79
C LEU A 9 -8.42 0.60 0.46
N ALA A 10 -9.02 0.04 -0.59
CA ALA A 10 -8.46 0.12 -1.93
C ALA A 10 -9.10 1.27 -2.69
N LEU A 11 -8.25 2.12 -3.28
CA LEU A 11 -8.69 3.19 -4.16
C LEU A 11 -8.45 2.72 -5.58
N ALA A 12 -9.53 2.31 -6.24
CA ALA A 12 -9.51 1.76 -7.58
C ALA A 12 -10.30 2.66 -8.52
N ASN A 13 -9.67 3.08 -9.61
CA ASN A 13 -10.32 3.90 -10.60
C ASN A 13 -9.81 3.54 -11.99
N GLN A 14 -10.68 2.93 -12.79
CA GLN A 14 -10.34 2.49 -14.14
C GLN A 14 -10.05 3.63 -15.11
N LYS A 15 -10.57 4.81 -14.83
CA LYS A 15 -10.33 5.96 -15.70
C LYS A 15 -8.93 6.56 -15.53
N GLY A 16 -8.18 6.06 -14.58
CA GLY A 16 -6.85 6.55 -14.31
C GLY A 16 -6.82 8.00 -13.94
N GLY A 17 -5.69 8.48 -13.53
CA GLY A 17 -5.47 9.88 -13.41
C GLY A 17 -5.23 10.37 -12.01
N VAL A 18 -4.97 11.65 -11.97
CA VAL A 18 -4.44 12.39 -10.84
C VAL A 18 -5.39 12.43 -9.66
N GLY A 19 -6.71 12.39 -9.92
CA GLY A 19 -7.72 12.50 -8.86
C GLY A 19 -7.68 11.37 -7.85
N LYS A 20 -7.43 10.14 -8.29
CA LYS A 20 -7.36 8.98 -7.39
C LYS A 20 -6.16 9.11 -6.45
N THR A 21 -4.99 9.41 -6.96
CA THR A 21 -3.78 9.58 -6.15
C THR A 21 -3.92 10.76 -5.19
N THR A 22 -4.49 11.86 -5.65
CA THR A 22 -4.76 13.03 -4.80
C THR A 22 -5.71 12.64 -3.66
N THR A 23 -6.75 11.84 -3.95
CA THR A 23 -7.67 11.35 -2.94
C THR A 23 -6.96 10.51 -1.89
N ALA A 24 -6.07 9.60 -2.31
CA ALA A 24 -5.31 8.76 -1.38
C ALA A 24 -4.45 9.61 -0.44
N ILE A 25 -3.73 10.58 -0.97
CA ILE A 25 -2.88 11.46 -0.17
C ILE A 25 -3.72 12.33 0.77
N ASN A 26 -4.80 12.91 0.29
CA ASN A 26 -5.64 13.78 1.09
C ASN A 26 -6.36 13.00 2.20
N LEU A 27 -6.89 11.83 1.88
CA LEU A 27 -7.53 10.98 2.89
C LEU A 27 -6.52 10.52 3.95
N GLY A 28 -5.34 10.08 3.51
CA GLY A 28 -4.29 9.67 4.42
C GLY A 28 -3.84 10.80 5.34
N THR A 29 -3.69 12.00 4.80
CA THR A 29 -3.32 13.19 5.57
C THR A 29 -4.41 13.56 6.58
N ALA A 30 -5.68 13.50 6.18
CA ALA A 30 -6.79 13.82 7.07
C ALA A 30 -6.92 12.82 8.22
N LEU A 31 -6.77 11.53 7.92
CA LEU A 31 -6.80 10.49 8.96
C LEU A 31 -5.63 10.64 9.94
N ALA A 32 -4.45 10.92 9.42
CA ALA A 32 -3.27 11.14 10.26
C ALA A 32 -3.46 12.38 11.16
N ALA A 33 -4.11 13.42 10.64
CA ALA A 33 -4.37 14.65 11.38
C ALA A 33 -5.30 14.42 12.58
N VAL A 34 -6.19 13.44 12.52
CA VAL A 34 -7.07 13.10 13.65
C VAL A 34 -6.50 12.00 14.54
N GLY A 35 -5.23 11.67 14.38
CA GLY A 35 -4.51 10.76 15.27
C GLY A 35 -4.39 9.32 14.81
N GLU A 36 -4.89 8.99 13.63
CA GLU A 36 -4.75 7.63 13.09
C GLU A 36 -3.34 7.41 12.53
N ARG A 37 -2.87 6.17 12.61
CA ARG A 37 -1.60 5.79 11.97
C ARG A 37 -1.92 5.18 10.62
N VAL A 38 -1.46 5.84 9.58
CA VAL A 38 -1.86 5.54 8.20
C VAL A 38 -0.67 5.08 7.39
N LEU A 39 -0.88 4.02 6.62
CA LEU A 39 0.08 3.51 5.66
C LEU A 39 -0.53 3.54 4.27
N ILE A 40 0.13 4.21 3.33
CA ILE A 40 -0.24 4.15 1.92
C ILE A 40 0.61 3.07 1.26
N ILE A 41 -0.05 2.21 0.49
CA ILE A 41 0.63 1.23 -0.38
C ILE A 41 0.46 1.73 -1.80
N ASP A 42 1.54 2.15 -2.41
CA ASP A 42 1.53 2.59 -3.80
C ASP A 42 1.70 1.38 -4.72
N LEU A 43 0.62 0.98 -5.39
CA LEU A 43 0.63 -0.15 -6.34
C LEU A 43 0.69 0.29 -7.79
N ASP A 44 0.75 1.58 -8.04
CA ASP A 44 0.84 2.08 -9.41
C ASP A 44 2.31 2.15 -9.83
N PRO A 45 2.72 1.43 -10.91
CA PRO A 45 4.10 1.47 -11.38
C PRO A 45 4.60 2.87 -11.70
N GLN A 46 3.71 3.81 -11.98
CA GLN A 46 4.09 5.21 -12.21
C GLN A 46 4.55 5.92 -10.94
N GLY A 47 4.19 5.39 -9.76
CA GLY A 47 4.67 5.93 -8.49
C GLY A 47 4.18 7.33 -8.16
N ASN A 48 2.96 7.69 -8.60
CA ASN A 48 2.44 9.05 -8.41
C ASN A 48 2.22 9.40 -6.94
N ALA A 49 1.74 8.46 -6.12
CA ALA A 49 1.58 8.70 -4.69
C ALA A 49 2.93 8.90 -4.01
N SER A 50 3.92 8.09 -4.38
CA SER A 50 5.27 8.21 -3.86
C SER A 50 5.88 9.57 -4.20
N THR A 51 5.76 9.96 -5.46
CA THR A 51 6.24 11.28 -5.93
C THR A 51 5.49 12.41 -5.25
N GLY A 52 4.17 12.29 -5.13
CA GLY A 52 3.32 13.31 -4.50
C GLY A 52 3.64 13.54 -3.03
N LEU A 53 4.17 12.54 -2.34
CA LEU A 53 4.63 12.63 -0.96
C LEU A 53 6.13 12.93 -0.84
N GLY A 54 6.80 13.22 -1.95
CA GLY A 54 8.20 13.63 -1.96
C GLY A 54 9.20 12.53 -1.67
N ILE A 55 8.85 11.29 -1.95
CA ILE A 55 9.73 10.15 -1.68
C ILE A 55 10.72 10.01 -2.84
N GLU A 56 11.96 10.40 -2.61
CA GLU A 56 13.02 10.34 -3.62
C GLU A 56 13.80 9.03 -3.55
N GLN A 57 14.15 8.58 -2.34
CA GLN A 57 14.89 7.33 -2.15
C GLN A 57 13.92 6.19 -1.88
N ARG A 58 14.02 5.15 -2.72
CA ARG A 58 13.13 3.98 -2.66
C ARG A 58 13.98 2.72 -2.61
N GLU A 59 14.63 2.52 -1.46
CA GLU A 59 15.52 1.37 -1.26
C GLU A 59 14.78 0.06 -1.43
N TYR A 60 13.63 -0.06 -0.76
CA TYR A 60 12.69 -1.14 -0.98
C TYR A 60 11.38 -0.57 -1.47
N SER A 61 10.70 -1.31 -2.33
CA SER A 61 9.48 -0.87 -2.96
C SER A 61 8.36 -1.88 -2.76
N THR A 62 7.18 -1.52 -3.20
CA THR A 62 6.02 -2.43 -3.18
C THR A 62 6.33 -3.73 -3.95
N PHE A 63 7.12 -3.66 -5.02
CA PHE A 63 7.56 -4.84 -5.75
C PHE A 63 8.32 -5.81 -4.83
N ASP A 64 9.25 -5.28 -4.04
CA ASP A 64 10.05 -6.11 -3.12
C ASP A 64 9.17 -6.75 -2.05
N VAL A 65 8.18 -6.02 -1.57
CA VAL A 65 7.23 -6.54 -0.59
C VAL A 65 6.40 -7.69 -1.19
N LEU A 66 5.89 -7.49 -2.40
CA LEU A 66 5.05 -8.50 -3.07
C LEU A 66 5.83 -9.74 -3.50
N THR A 67 7.11 -9.61 -3.76
CA THR A 67 7.96 -10.74 -4.15
C THR A 67 8.65 -11.42 -2.97
N GLY A 68 8.50 -10.88 -1.77
CA GLY A 68 9.06 -11.47 -0.55
C GLY A 68 10.48 -11.04 -0.22
N ASP A 69 11.03 -10.07 -0.97
CA ASP A 69 12.40 -9.60 -0.74
C ASP A 69 12.51 -8.61 0.43
N ALA A 70 11.38 -8.03 0.84
CA ALA A 70 11.32 -7.13 1.98
C ALA A 70 9.97 -7.25 2.68
N SER A 71 9.93 -6.98 3.97
CA SER A 71 8.68 -6.83 4.70
C SER A 71 8.14 -5.41 4.53
N ILE A 72 6.86 -5.20 4.85
CA ILE A 72 6.30 -3.85 4.88
C ILE A 72 7.05 -2.98 5.89
N ILE A 73 7.42 -3.54 7.04
CA ILE A 73 8.16 -2.81 8.07
C ILE A 73 9.49 -2.28 7.51
N ASP A 74 10.18 -3.09 6.71
CA ASP A 74 11.46 -2.68 6.12
C ASP A 74 11.28 -1.68 4.99
N ALA A 75 10.17 -1.79 4.24
CA ALA A 75 9.96 -1.01 3.02
C ALA A 75 9.26 0.33 3.27
N LYS A 76 8.48 0.46 4.34
CA LYS A 76 7.74 1.69 4.59
C LYS A 76 8.66 2.84 4.92
N VAL A 77 8.31 4.01 4.42
CA VAL A 77 9.07 5.24 4.59
C VAL A 77 8.15 6.27 5.24
N ALA A 78 8.66 6.95 6.26
CA ALA A 78 7.93 8.06 6.87
C ALA A 78 7.82 9.21 5.88
N THR A 79 6.68 9.88 5.85
CA THR A 79 6.48 11.06 5.02
C THR A 79 6.66 12.32 5.86
N HIS A 80 6.56 13.50 5.22
CA HIS A 80 6.56 14.78 5.95
C HIS A 80 5.30 14.98 6.81
N VAL A 81 4.29 14.15 6.61
CA VAL A 81 3.06 14.20 7.44
C VAL A 81 3.22 13.26 8.62
N PRO A 82 3.11 13.76 9.86
CA PRO A 82 3.21 12.88 11.03
C PRO A 82 2.16 11.77 10.98
N ARG A 83 2.56 10.56 11.36
CA ARG A 83 1.73 9.35 11.39
C ARG A 83 1.30 8.84 10.01
N LEU A 84 1.84 9.39 8.93
CA LEU A 84 1.60 8.91 7.57
C LEU A 84 2.89 8.35 7.00
N SER A 85 2.87 7.07 6.65
CA SER A 85 3.98 6.39 5.99
C SER A 85 3.52 5.83 4.64
N ILE A 86 4.46 5.48 3.80
CA ILE A 86 4.17 4.92 2.47
C ILE A 86 5.17 3.82 2.14
N VAL A 87 4.68 2.76 1.50
CA VAL A 87 5.54 1.83 0.77
C VAL A 87 5.56 2.31 -0.67
N PRO A 88 6.71 2.79 -1.15
CA PRO A 88 6.78 3.45 -2.45
C PRO A 88 6.75 2.44 -3.61
N ALA A 89 6.29 2.89 -4.77
CA ALA A 89 6.28 2.12 -6.00
C ALA A 89 7.45 2.48 -6.89
N THR A 90 7.87 1.50 -7.67
CA THR A 90 8.82 1.70 -8.77
C THR A 90 8.27 1.05 -10.03
N ILE A 91 8.92 1.33 -11.15
CA ILE A 91 8.55 0.74 -12.44
C ILE A 91 8.67 -0.79 -12.44
N ASP A 92 9.42 -1.35 -11.50
CA ASP A 92 9.58 -2.81 -11.35
C ASP A 92 8.23 -3.51 -11.16
N LEU A 93 7.22 -2.80 -10.64
CA LEU A 93 5.88 -3.36 -10.49
C LEU A 93 5.28 -3.87 -11.81
N MET A 94 5.73 -3.33 -12.95
CA MET A 94 5.29 -3.80 -14.26
C MET A 94 5.70 -5.26 -14.53
N SER A 95 6.70 -5.75 -13.83
CA SER A 95 7.19 -7.13 -13.96
C SER A 95 6.54 -8.11 -12.99
N PHE A 96 5.63 -7.65 -12.15
CA PHE A 96 5.11 -8.49 -11.06
C PHE A 96 4.44 -9.76 -11.55
N GLU A 97 3.57 -9.68 -12.56
CA GLU A 97 2.87 -10.86 -13.08
C GLU A 97 3.84 -11.90 -13.63
N ARG A 98 4.85 -11.44 -14.34
CA ARG A 98 5.88 -12.33 -14.91
C ARG A 98 6.73 -12.94 -13.79
N GLU A 99 7.08 -12.16 -12.79
CA GLU A 99 7.93 -12.61 -11.68
C GLU A 99 7.27 -13.70 -10.86
N VAL A 100 5.98 -13.56 -10.55
CA VAL A 100 5.27 -14.56 -9.74
C VAL A 100 4.77 -15.74 -10.59
N GLY A 101 4.61 -15.56 -11.90
CA GLY A 101 4.19 -16.64 -12.80
C GLY A 101 2.92 -17.33 -12.34
N ASP A 102 2.96 -18.65 -12.25
CA ASP A 102 1.84 -19.48 -11.82
C ASP A 102 1.92 -19.86 -10.34
N SER A 103 2.67 -19.11 -9.54
CA SER A 103 2.83 -19.46 -8.13
C SER A 103 1.49 -19.49 -7.40
N SER A 104 1.37 -20.47 -6.49
CA SER A 104 0.20 -20.59 -5.63
C SER A 104 0.08 -19.36 -4.73
N GLY A 105 -1.14 -18.86 -4.57
CA GLY A 105 -1.38 -17.73 -3.69
C GLY A 105 -0.98 -16.38 -4.25
N LYS A 106 -0.71 -16.28 -5.56
CA LYS A 106 -0.26 -15.02 -6.18
C LYS A 106 -1.25 -13.87 -6.03
N HIS A 107 -2.54 -14.15 -5.89
CA HIS A 107 -3.57 -13.13 -5.69
C HIS A 107 -3.63 -12.61 -4.25
N TYR A 108 -2.98 -13.30 -3.31
CA TYR A 108 -3.11 -13.03 -1.88
C TYR A 108 -1.79 -12.55 -1.25
N ARG A 109 -0.81 -12.20 -2.07
CA ARG A 109 0.50 -11.76 -1.58
C ARG A 109 0.39 -10.54 -0.66
N LEU A 110 -0.37 -9.55 -1.09
CA LEU A 110 -0.53 -8.32 -0.32
C LEU A 110 -1.32 -8.56 0.97
N ARG A 111 -2.39 -9.35 0.88
CA ARG A 111 -3.17 -9.73 2.07
C ARG A 111 -2.28 -10.40 3.12
N ASP A 112 -1.42 -11.31 2.68
CA ASP A 112 -0.52 -12.03 3.58
C ASP A 112 0.52 -11.08 4.19
N CYS A 113 0.99 -10.09 3.43
CA CYS A 113 1.90 -9.06 3.93
C CYS A 113 1.24 -8.21 5.02
N PHE A 114 -0.04 -7.90 4.89
CA PHE A 114 -0.76 -7.15 5.92
C PHE A 114 -0.96 -7.97 7.20
N ALA A 115 -1.21 -9.27 7.07
CA ALA A 115 -1.30 -10.15 8.22
C ALA A 115 0.03 -10.21 8.98
N GLU A 116 1.14 -10.26 8.25
CA GLU A 116 2.47 -10.22 8.83
C GLU A 116 2.74 -8.88 9.54
N LEU A 117 2.37 -7.78 8.89
CA LEU A 117 2.51 -6.45 9.50
C LEU A 117 1.76 -6.37 10.82
N ALA A 118 0.50 -6.79 10.84
CA ALA A 118 -0.33 -6.75 12.03
C ALA A 118 0.26 -7.61 13.17
N ALA A 119 0.90 -8.74 12.82
CA ALA A 119 1.49 -9.64 13.79
C ALA A 119 2.79 -9.09 14.41
N HIS A 120 3.50 -8.23 13.69
CA HIS A 120 4.84 -7.77 14.10
C HIS A 120 4.89 -6.33 14.62
N GLU A 121 3.85 -5.54 14.38
CA GLU A 121 3.82 -4.17 14.92
C GLU A 121 3.56 -4.19 16.42
N SER A 122 4.24 -3.31 17.16
CA SER A 122 3.92 -3.07 18.57
C SER A 122 2.58 -2.33 18.68
N ASP A 123 1.92 -2.45 19.82
CA ASP A 123 0.64 -1.78 20.04
C ASP A 123 0.76 -0.25 19.89
N ASP A 124 1.89 0.32 20.34
CA ASP A 124 2.11 1.77 20.27
C ASP A 124 2.33 2.28 18.84
N ALA A 125 2.77 1.41 17.94
CA ALA A 125 3.08 1.78 16.56
C ALA A 125 2.10 1.15 15.55
N ARG A 126 0.96 0.65 16.04
CA ARG A 126 0.02 -0.11 15.21
C ARG A 126 -0.59 0.76 14.12
N THR A 127 -0.48 0.29 12.89
CA THR A 127 -1.18 0.87 11.74
C THR A 127 -2.68 0.62 11.89
N THR A 128 -3.48 1.67 11.79
CA THR A 128 -4.93 1.59 11.92
C THR A 128 -5.64 1.67 10.58
N TYR A 129 -5.04 2.33 9.60
CA TYR A 129 -5.58 2.42 8.24
C TYR A 129 -4.50 2.16 7.21
N VAL A 130 -4.85 1.36 6.21
CA VAL A 130 -4.03 1.16 5.03
C VAL A 130 -4.83 1.65 3.83
N LEU A 131 -4.23 2.50 3.01
CA LEU A 131 -4.83 3.00 1.77
C LEU A 131 -3.99 2.46 0.62
N ILE A 132 -4.64 1.72 -0.28
CA ILE A 132 -3.94 1.14 -1.43
C ILE A 132 -4.26 1.98 -2.66
N ASP A 133 -3.24 2.60 -3.24
CA ASP A 133 -3.38 3.34 -4.50
C ASP A 133 -3.18 2.38 -5.66
N CYS A 134 -4.28 1.92 -6.25
CA CYS A 134 -4.28 0.91 -7.28
C CYS A 134 -3.91 1.49 -8.65
N PRO A 135 -3.30 0.69 -9.55
CA PRO A 135 -3.12 1.12 -10.93
C PRO A 135 -4.46 1.23 -11.66
N PRO A 136 -4.52 1.97 -12.78
CA PRO A 136 -5.77 2.18 -13.51
C PRO A 136 -6.29 0.95 -14.27
N SER A 137 -5.52 -0.12 -14.31
CA SER A 137 -5.88 -1.33 -15.06
C SER A 137 -6.31 -2.45 -14.12
N LEU A 138 -7.15 -3.36 -14.63
CA LEU A 138 -7.54 -4.56 -13.92
C LEU A 138 -6.52 -5.67 -14.19
N ASN A 139 -5.47 -5.69 -13.39
CA ASN A 139 -4.38 -6.66 -13.50
C ASN A 139 -4.15 -7.36 -12.16
N LEU A 140 -3.09 -8.15 -12.08
CA LEU A 140 -2.77 -8.91 -10.86
C LEU A 140 -2.51 -7.99 -9.65
N LEU A 141 -1.94 -6.81 -9.87
CA LEU A 141 -1.75 -5.84 -8.79
C LEU A 141 -3.09 -5.40 -8.19
N THR A 142 -4.04 -5.03 -9.05
CA THR A 142 -5.38 -4.64 -8.62
C THR A 142 -6.10 -5.80 -7.93
N LEU A 143 -5.96 -7.02 -8.44
CA LEU A 143 -6.54 -8.21 -7.81
C LEU A 143 -5.97 -8.43 -6.41
N ASN A 144 -4.67 -8.21 -6.21
CA ASN A 144 -4.06 -8.27 -4.89
C ASN A 144 -4.67 -7.21 -3.95
N ALA A 145 -4.85 -6.00 -4.44
CA ALA A 145 -5.45 -4.94 -3.64
C ALA A 145 -6.88 -5.30 -3.22
N LEU A 146 -7.70 -5.78 -4.17
CA LEU A 146 -9.09 -6.14 -3.89
C LEU A 146 -9.20 -7.30 -2.91
N ALA A 147 -8.31 -8.30 -3.04
CA ALA A 147 -8.30 -9.45 -2.13
C ALA A 147 -7.89 -9.05 -0.70
N ALA A 148 -7.09 -8.00 -0.55
CA ALA A 148 -6.62 -7.53 0.75
C ALA A 148 -7.54 -6.49 1.39
N ALA A 149 -8.39 -5.83 0.61
CA ALA A 149 -9.15 -4.68 1.08
C ALA A 149 -10.42 -5.07 1.82
N ASP A 150 -10.76 -4.28 2.84
CA ASP A 150 -12.03 -4.37 3.54
C ASP A 150 -13.13 -3.62 2.78
N ALA A 151 -12.74 -2.59 2.05
CA ALA A 151 -13.67 -1.79 1.23
C ALA A 151 -12.93 -1.18 0.05
N VAL A 152 -13.69 -0.83 -0.98
CA VAL A 152 -13.18 -0.20 -2.21
C VAL A 152 -13.84 1.16 -2.35
N LEU A 153 -13.03 2.16 -2.58
CA LEU A 153 -13.49 3.53 -2.81
C LEU A 153 -13.33 3.93 -4.28
#